data_8fb92c1829c3b79f5af795ba8d99e3b7
#
_entry.id   8fb92c1829c3b79f5af795ba8d99e3b7
#
_cell.length_a   1.000
_cell.length_b   1.000
_cell.length_c   1.000
_cell.angle_alpha   90.00
_cell.angle_beta   90.00
_cell.angle_gamma   90.00
#
_symmetry.space_group_name_H-M   'P 1'
#
loop_
_entity.id
_entity.type
_entity.pdbx_description
1 polymer ?
#
loop_
_entity_poly.entity_id
_entity_poly.type
_entity_poly.pdbx_seq_one_letter_code
_entity_poly.pdbx_strand_id
1 'polypeptide(L)'
;ARTSRKGNVILCEGYMDVIAMHQAGFTQAVASLGTAFTSGQASLLRRYANEILLSYDSDGAGVNAALRAIGILKEAGMTGRVINLEPYKDPDEFIKALGGEEFQKRLDHAENSFFFELRQLQKNYDLSDPEQKTAFHREIARKLCTFSEEVERENYIEAVAQKYHIGFENLRRLVGTYAAQTGLAQPVIRPKSGVQKKNTAAEGIKNSQKLLLTWLVEQPQLYRQISKYISPKDFTEGLYEKVADRLFEELEQGNINPASIISMFEEEEDQREAASLFHTKL
;
A
#
# COMPACT_ATOMS: atom_id res chain seq x y z
N ALA A 1 -4.62 -28.29 23.15
CA ALA A 1 -4.47 -29.42 22.21
C ALA A 1 -5.50 -29.42 21.06
N ARG A 2 -6.70 -28.84 21.22
CA ARG A 2 -7.71 -28.74 20.15
C ARG A 2 -7.53 -27.48 19.28
N THR A 3 -6.91 -26.45 19.83
CA THR A 3 -6.68 -25.15 19.18
C THR A 3 -5.73 -25.26 17.99
N SER A 4 -4.74 -26.19 18.04
CA SER A 4 -3.72 -26.34 17.00
C SER A 4 -4.23 -26.89 15.65
N ARG A 5 -5.50 -27.32 15.59
CA ARG A 5 -6.06 -27.88 14.34
C ARG A 5 -6.75 -26.85 13.43
N LYS A 6 -7.09 -25.66 13.95
CA LYS A 6 -7.84 -24.63 13.20
C LYS A 6 -6.97 -23.48 12.62
N GLY A 7 -5.68 -23.43 12.97
CA GLY A 7 -4.75 -22.41 12.43
C GLY A 7 -4.90 -21.02 13.03
N ASN A 8 -6.01 -20.74 13.72
CA ASN A 8 -6.30 -19.49 14.41
C ASN A 8 -6.79 -19.71 15.84
N VAL A 9 -6.74 -18.65 16.64
CA VAL A 9 -7.26 -18.59 18.02
C VAL A 9 -8.18 -17.38 18.14
N ILE A 10 -9.31 -17.54 18.82
CA ILE A 10 -10.19 -16.43 19.19
C ILE A 10 -9.83 -16.00 20.60
N LEU A 11 -9.39 -14.77 20.78
CA LEU A 11 -9.01 -14.19 22.07
C LEU A 11 -10.12 -13.29 22.57
N CYS A 12 -10.69 -13.64 23.73
CA CYS A 12 -11.75 -12.92 24.43
C CYS A 12 -11.22 -12.28 25.73
N GLU A 13 -11.99 -11.38 26.32
CA GLU A 13 -11.66 -10.79 27.62
C GLU A 13 -11.97 -11.74 28.79
N GLY A 14 -13.17 -12.32 28.82
CA GLY A 14 -13.71 -13.07 29.91
C GLY A 14 -13.88 -14.57 29.66
N TYR A 15 -13.98 -15.32 30.74
CA TYR A 15 -14.25 -16.76 30.64
C TYR A 15 -15.71 -17.08 30.27
N MET A 16 -16.65 -16.16 30.51
CA MET A 16 -18.05 -16.34 30.10
C MET A 16 -18.16 -16.32 28.56
N ASP A 17 -17.43 -15.43 27.89
CA ASP A 17 -17.36 -15.39 26.43
C ASP A 17 -16.82 -16.71 25.88
N VAL A 18 -15.74 -17.21 26.48
CA VAL A 18 -15.15 -18.49 26.08
C VAL A 18 -16.15 -19.65 26.26
N ILE A 19 -16.92 -19.68 27.35
CA ILE A 19 -17.94 -20.70 27.56
C ILE A 19 -19.02 -20.62 26.48
N ALA A 20 -19.57 -19.43 26.23
CA ALA A 20 -20.56 -19.21 25.18
C ALA A 20 -20.04 -19.63 23.79
N MET A 21 -18.82 -19.26 23.47
CA MET A 21 -18.18 -19.65 22.21
C MET A 21 -17.99 -21.16 22.09
N HIS A 22 -17.51 -21.82 23.16
CA HIS A 22 -17.35 -23.28 23.16
C HIS A 22 -18.68 -24.00 23.00
N GLN A 23 -19.74 -23.51 23.63
CA GLN A 23 -21.11 -24.06 23.47
C GLN A 23 -21.61 -23.88 22.04
N ALA A 24 -21.25 -22.77 21.39
CA ALA A 24 -21.57 -22.52 19.99
C ALA A 24 -20.62 -23.24 18.97
N GLY A 25 -19.67 -24.05 19.46
CA GLY A 25 -18.78 -24.84 18.61
C GLY A 25 -17.40 -24.23 18.31
N PHE A 26 -17.12 -23.03 18.83
CA PHE A 26 -15.82 -22.33 18.62
C PHE A 26 -14.79 -22.75 19.68
N THR A 27 -14.33 -23.98 19.62
CA THR A 27 -13.44 -24.59 20.62
C THR A 27 -12.01 -24.04 20.63
N GLN A 28 -11.65 -23.14 19.70
CA GLN A 28 -10.40 -22.41 19.67
C GLN A 28 -10.44 -21.09 20.46
N ALA A 29 -11.56 -20.76 21.12
CA ALA A 29 -11.67 -19.56 21.96
C ALA A 29 -10.89 -19.74 23.27
N VAL A 30 -10.19 -18.66 23.67
CA VAL A 30 -9.43 -18.53 24.92
C VAL A 30 -9.63 -17.12 25.49
N ALA A 31 -9.37 -16.94 26.80
CA ALA A 31 -9.47 -15.63 27.43
C ALA A 31 -8.16 -15.22 28.12
N SER A 32 -7.95 -13.89 28.23
CA SER A 32 -6.87 -13.29 29.03
C SER A 32 -7.16 -13.27 30.54
N LEU A 33 -8.41 -13.55 30.96
CA LEU A 33 -8.89 -13.74 32.34
C LEU A 33 -8.68 -12.54 33.26
N GLY A 34 -9.41 -11.44 33.02
CA GLY A 34 -9.47 -10.30 33.93
C GLY A 34 -8.17 -9.51 34.10
N THR A 35 -7.15 -9.84 33.33
CA THR A 35 -5.90 -9.12 33.24
C THR A 35 -5.68 -8.66 31.79
N ALA A 36 -4.91 -7.59 31.60
CA ALA A 36 -4.51 -7.20 30.26
C ALA A 36 -3.74 -8.34 29.58
N PHE A 37 -3.96 -8.52 28.28
CA PHE A 37 -3.19 -9.47 27.47
C PHE A 37 -1.69 -9.14 27.52
N THR A 38 -0.85 -10.16 27.67
CA THR A 38 0.59 -10.01 27.91
C THR A 38 1.45 -10.63 26.82
N SER A 39 2.70 -10.15 26.68
CA SER A 39 3.70 -10.72 25.74
C SER A 39 3.99 -12.20 26.04
N GLY A 40 3.93 -12.63 27.30
CA GLY A 40 4.07 -14.04 27.68
C GLY A 40 2.92 -14.90 27.16
N GLN A 41 1.69 -14.40 27.23
CA GLN A 41 0.51 -15.06 26.65
C GLN A 41 0.58 -15.10 25.12
N ALA A 42 1.01 -14.01 24.46
CA ALA A 42 1.24 -13.98 23.02
C ALA A 42 2.28 -15.01 22.59
N SER A 43 3.41 -15.10 23.29
CA SER A 43 4.45 -16.11 23.04
C SER A 43 3.96 -17.54 23.22
N LEU A 44 3.06 -17.76 24.17
CA LEU A 44 2.39 -19.05 24.35
C LEU A 44 1.47 -19.39 23.18
N LEU A 45 0.61 -18.44 22.77
CA LEU A 45 -0.35 -18.63 21.67
C LEU A 45 0.35 -18.87 20.33
N ARG A 46 1.48 -18.21 20.08
CA ARG A 46 2.30 -18.40 18.86
C ARG A 46 2.70 -19.84 18.59
N ARG A 47 2.77 -20.70 19.63
CA ARG A 47 3.04 -22.15 19.47
C ARG A 47 1.87 -22.91 18.86
N TYR A 48 0.67 -22.33 18.86
CA TYR A 48 -0.58 -23.00 18.50
C TYR A 48 -1.27 -22.37 17.30
N ALA A 49 -1.01 -21.09 17.02
CA ALA A 49 -1.65 -20.35 15.93
C ALA A 49 -0.75 -19.22 15.45
N ASN A 50 -0.85 -18.90 14.16
CA ASN A 50 -0.18 -17.76 13.56
C ASN A 50 -1.09 -16.51 13.52
N GLU A 51 -2.39 -16.72 13.56
CA GLU A 51 -3.41 -15.67 13.49
C GLU A 51 -4.26 -15.65 14.76
N ILE A 52 -4.48 -14.47 15.30
CA ILE A 52 -5.35 -14.23 16.46
C ILE A 52 -6.54 -13.39 16.04
N LEU A 53 -7.74 -13.89 16.32
CA LEU A 53 -9.00 -13.19 16.11
C LEU A 53 -9.41 -12.57 17.45
N LEU A 54 -9.34 -11.24 17.54
CA LEU A 54 -9.68 -10.50 18.75
C LEU A 54 -11.20 -10.31 18.83
N SER A 55 -11.80 -10.83 19.88
CA SER A 55 -13.23 -10.74 20.18
C SER A 55 -13.42 -10.07 21.53
N TYR A 56 -13.13 -8.79 21.58
CA TYR A 56 -13.27 -7.95 22.76
C TYR A 56 -14.59 -7.19 22.76
N ASP A 57 -14.97 -6.66 23.93
CA ASP A 57 -16.18 -5.84 24.07
C ASP A 57 -16.20 -4.67 23.09
N SER A 58 -17.38 -4.32 22.61
CA SER A 58 -17.57 -3.23 21.64
C SER A 58 -17.50 -1.83 22.26
N ASP A 59 -17.37 -1.73 23.59
CA ASP A 59 -17.25 -0.46 24.31
C ASP A 59 -15.84 0.16 24.22
N GLY A 60 -15.67 1.37 24.76
CA GLY A 60 -14.39 2.08 24.72
C GLY A 60 -13.27 1.37 25.48
N ALA A 61 -13.59 0.59 26.53
CA ALA A 61 -12.61 -0.17 27.28
C ALA A 61 -12.12 -1.37 26.48
N GLY A 62 -13.03 -2.13 25.85
CA GLY A 62 -12.70 -3.26 24.97
C GLY A 62 -11.94 -2.82 23.71
N VAL A 63 -12.32 -1.68 23.10
CA VAL A 63 -11.55 -1.10 21.98
C VAL A 63 -10.09 -0.79 22.38
N ASN A 64 -9.88 -0.19 23.56
CA ASN A 64 -8.54 0.10 24.07
C ASN A 64 -7.77 -1.19 24.41
N ALA A 65 -8.45 -2.22 24.92
CA ALA A 65 -7.86 -3.54 25.15
C ALA A 65 -7.44 -4.20 23.84
N ALA A 66 -8.28 -4.13 22.80
CA ALA A 66 -7.95 -4.62 21.46
C ALA A 66 -6.73 -3.92 20.86
N LEU A 67 -6.65 -2.59 20.94
CA LEU A 67 -5.48 -1.82 20.45
C LEU A 67 -4.19 -2.22 21.17
N ARG A 68 -4.23 -2.43 22.50
CA ARG A 68 -3.07 -2.94 23.26
C ARG A 68 -2.68 -4.34 22.83
N ALA A 69 -3.66 -5.23 22.66
CA ALA A 69 -3.41 -6.60 22.24
C ALA A 69 -2.79 -6.66 20.84
N ILE A 70 -3.24 -5.80 19.90
CA ILE A 70 -2.66 -5.68 18.56
C ILE A 70 -1.17 -5.33 18.64
N GLY A 71 -0.79 -4.35 19.48
CA GLY A 71 0.61 -3.98 19.69
C GLY A 71 1.46 -5.15 20.16
N ILE A 72 0.97 -5.89 21.17
CA ILE A 72 1.65 -7.07 21.72
C ILE A 72 1.78 -8.20 20.70
N LEU A 73 0.74 -8.45 19.90
CA LEU A 73 0.75 -9.46 18.84
C LEU A 73 1.79 -9.11 17.77
N LYS A 74 1.84 -7.84 17.37
CA LYS A 74 2.81 -7.35 16.39
C LYS A 74 4.25 -7.53 16.87
N GLU A 75 4.54 -7.19 18.14
CA GLU A 75 5.86 -7.43 18.76
C GLU A 75 6.21 -8.92 18.81
N ALA A 76 5.21 -9.79 19.00
CA ALA A 76 5.38 -11.24 18.97
C ALA A 76 5.48 -11.83 17.54
N GLY A 77 5.40 -11.01 16.48
CA GLY A 77 5.42 -11.46 15.08
C GLY A 77 4.18 -12.27 14.68
N MET A 78 3.00 -11.92 15.24
CA MET A 78 1.72 -12.56 14.95
C MET A 78 0.78 -11.61 14.25
N THR A 79 -0.07 -12.14 13.37
CA THR A 79 -1.13 -11.35 12.74
C THR A 79 -2.37 -11.32 13.64
N GLY A 80 -2.98 -10.14 13.74
CA GLY A 80 -4.24 -9.93 14.46
C GLY A 80 -5.36 -9.51 13.51
N ARG A 81 -6.57 -9.99 13.77
CA ARG A 81 -7.80 -9.45 13.18
C ARG A 81 -8.79 -9.15 14.27
N VAL A 82 -9.67 -8.21 14.06
CA VAL A 82 -10.68 -7.79 15.04
C VAL A 82 -12.07 -8.16 14.54
N ILE A 83 -12.82 -8.87 15.38
CA ILE A 83 -14.19 -9.27 15.09
C ILE A 83 -15.10 -8.09 15.46
N ASN A 84 -15.94 -7.65 14.53
CA ASN A 84 -16.94 -6.64 14.81
C ASN A 84 -18.20 -7.29 15.37
N LEU A 85 -18.52 -7.00 16.63
CA LEU A 85 -19.70 -7.51 17.32
C LEU A 85 -20.90 -6.56 17.27
N GLU A 86 -20.69 -5.31 16.83
CA GLU A 86 -21.77 -4.31 16.80
C GLU A 86 -23.03 -4.82 16.10
N PRO A 87 -24.22 -4.56 16.63
CA PRO A 87 -24.53 -3.67 17.75
C PRO A 87 -24.45 -4.32 19.15
N TYR A 88 -24.01 -5.57 19.27
CA TYR A 88 -23.92 -6.31 20.52
C TYR A 88 -22.68 -5.92 21.30
N LYS A 89 -22.79 -6.02 22.62
CA LYS A 89 -21.72 -5.60 23.53
C LYS A 89 -20.54 -6.56 23.50
N ASP A 90 -20.83 -7.84 23.66
CA ASP A 90 -19.86 -8.91 23.85
C ASP A 90 -20.21 -10.17 23.05
N PRO A 91 -19.30 -11.16 22.95
CA PRO A 91 -19.54 -12.41 22.25
C PRO A 91 -20.71 -13.25 22.81
N ASP A 92 -20.90 -13.25 24.10
CA ASP A 92 -21.96 -14.01 24.74
C ASP A 92 -23.32 -13.46 24.32
N GLU A 93 -23.52 -12.14 24.41
CA GLU A 93 -24.73 -11.47 23.94
C GLU A 93 -24.98 -11.71 22.44
N PHE A 94 -23.94 -11.59 21.61
CA PHE A 94 -24.04 -11.82 20.18
C PHE A 94 -24.52 -13.24 19.86
N ILE A 95 -23.86 -14.26 20.44
CA ILE A 95 -24.20 -15.67 20.20
C ILE A 95 -25.59 -16.01 20.69
N LYS A 96 -26.01 -15.49 21.83
CA LYS A 96 -27.37 -15.68 22.33
C LYS A 96 -28.44 -15.09 21.41
N ALA A 97 -28.15 -13.95 20.81
CA ALA A 97 -29.09 -13.25 19.94
C ALA A 97 -29.15 -13.83 18.51
N LEU A 98 -28.03 -14.17 17.92
CA LEU A 98 -27.93 -14.49 16.48
C LEU A 98 -27.42 -15.92 16.21
N GLY A 99 -26.85 -16.58 17.19
CA GLY A 99 -26.34 -17.95 17.08
C GLY A 99 -24.94 -18.04 16.46
N GLY A 100 -24.42 -19.28 16.43
CA GLY A 100 -23.05 -19.56 15.98
C GLY A 100 -22.82 -19.37 14.49
N GLU A 101 -23.82 -19.60 13.65
CA GLU A 101 -23.67 -19.41 12.19
C GLU A 101 -23.40 -17.95 11.82
N GLU A 102 -24.11 -17.02 12.46
CA GLU A 102 -23.89 -15.59 12.21
C GLU A 102 -22.54 -15.13 12.79
N PHE A 103 -22.13 -15.70 13.93
CA PHE A 103 -20.81 -15.44 14.49
C PHE A 103 -19.69 -15.95 13.55
N GLN A 104 -19.87 -17.11 12.88
CA GLN A 104 -18.92 -17.58 11.87
C GLN A 104 -18.75 -16.58 10.74
N LYS A 105 -19.81 -15.95 10.26
CA LYS A 105 -19.72 -14.91 9.24
C LYS A 105 -18.91 -13.69 9.73
N ARG A 106 -19.05 -13.33 11.01
CA ARG A 106 -18.22 -12.27 11.61
C ARG A 106 -16.75 -12.66 11.68
N LEU A 107 -16.43 -13.92 11.97
CA LEU A 107 -15.07 -14.44 11.93
C LEU A 107 -14.48 -14.35 10.52
N ASP A 108 -15.23 -14.77 9.51
CA ASP A 108 -14.78 -14.79 8.12
C ASP A 108 -14.51 -13.37 7.57
N HIS A 109 -15.22 -12.36 8.13
CA HIS A 109 -15.07 -10.95 7.76
C HIS A 109 -14.32 -10.12 8.83
N ALA A 110 -13.56 -10.78 9.71
CA ALA A 110 -12.79 -10.08 10.73
C ALA A 110 -11.83 -9.06 10.11
N GLU A 111 -11.87 -7.83 10.63
CA GLU A 111 -11.11 -6.70 10.12
C GLU A 111 -9.60 -6.89 10.42
N ASN A 112 -8.76 -6.65 9.44
CA ASN A 112 -7.31 -6.60 9.65
C ASN A 112 -6.96 -5.58 10.75
N SER A 113 -6.07 -5.95 11.68
CA SER A 113 -5.73 -5.14 12.85
C SER A 113 -5.20 -3.76 12.51
N PHE A 114 -4.42 -3.61 11.44
CA PHE A 114 -3.91 -2.31 11.00
C PHE A 114 -5.05 -1.39 10.55
N PHE A 115 -6.02 -1.90 9.80
CA PHE A 115 -7.18 -1.12 9.40
C PHE A 115 -8.10 -0.79 10.57
N PHE A 116 -8.24 -1.69 11.55
CA PHE A 116 -8.92 -1.38 12.79
C PHE A 116 -8.24 -0.22 13.54
N GLU A 117 -6.91 -0.24 13.68
CA GLU A 117 -6.16 0.88 14.27
C GLU A 117 -6.41 2.20 13.53
N LEU A 118 -6.37 2.19 12.18
CA LEU A 118 -6.62 3.38 11.38
C LEU A 118 -8.06 3.89 11.55
N ARG A 119 -9.04 2.99 11.63
CA ARG A 119 -10.45 3.34 11.87
C ARG A 119 -10.66 3.98 13.24
N GLN A 120 -9.98 3.48 14.28
CA GLN A 120 -10.03 4.13 15.59
C GLN A 120 -9.32 5.49 15.58
N LEU A 121 -8.17 5.58 14.94
CA LEU A 121 -7.43 6.84 14.78
C LEU A 121 -8.27 7.90 14.05
N GLN A 122 -8.98 7.51 13.00
CA GLN A 122 -9.84 8.39 12.21
C GLN A 122 -10.88 9.12 13.05
N LYS A 123 -11.41 8.50 14.12
CA LYS A 123 -12.41 9.11 15.00
C LYS A 123 -11.95 10.41 15.66
N ASN A 124 -10.65 10.65 15.70
CA ASN A 124 -10.06 11.84 16.30
C ASN A 124 -9.90 13.02 15.31
N TYR A 125 -10.32 12.84 14.05
CA TYR A 125 -10.12 13.81 12.98
C TYR A 125 -11.42 14.09 12.23
N ASP A 126 -11.69 15.34 11.97
CA ASP A 126 -12.73 15.75 11.00
C ASP A 126 -12.15 15.71 9.59
N LEU A 127 -12.53 14.70 8.81
CA LEU A 127 -12.02 14.53 7.44
C LEU A 127 -12.65 15.50 6.43
N SER A 128 -13.66 16.27 6.83
CA SER A 128 -14.21 17.38 6.01
C SER A 128 -13.32 18.62 6.08
N ASP A 129 -12.55 18.77 7.18
CA ASP A 129 -11.54 19.82 7.34
C ASP A 129 -10.22 19.41 6.66
N PRO A 130 -9.73 20.16 5.65
CA PRO A 130 -8.49 19.85 4.94
C PRO A 130 -7.24 19.77 5.84
N GLU A 131 -7.17 20.56 6.91
CA GLU A 131 -6.03 20.55 7.84
C GLU A 131 -6.01 19.28 8.66
N GLN A 132 -7.14 18.88 9.24
CA GLN A 132 -7.28 17.67 10.02
C GLN A 132 -7.13 16.42 9.13
N LYS A 133 -7.68 16.44 7.93
CA LYS A 133 -7.47 15.40 6.93
C LYS A 133 -5.99 15.22 6.60
N THR A 134 -5.26 16.31 6.43
CA THR A 134 -3.80 16.28 6.21
C THR A 134 -3.06 15.71 7.42
N ALA A 135 -3.45 16.11 8.64
CA ALA A 135 -2.88 15.56 9.87
C ALA A 135 -3.12 14.04 9.98
N PHE A 136 -4.33 13.58 9.69
CA PHE A 136 -4.66 12.16 9.65
C PHE A 136 -3.81 11.38 8.63
N HIS A 137 -3.62 11.91 7.40
CA HIS A 137 -2.76 11.27 6.40
C HIS A 137 -1.29 11.17 6.84
N ARG A 138 -0.80 12.16 7.60
CA ARG A 138 0.55 12.10 8.20
C ARG A 138 0.66 10.99 9.24
N GLU A 139 -0.34 10.82 10.10
CA GLU A 139 -0.36 9.72 11.08
C GLU A 139 -0.44 8.35 10.39
N ILE A 140 -1.25 8.20 9.34
CA ILE A 140 -1.26 7.00 8.50
C ILE A 140 0.16 6.70 7.99
N ALA A 141 0.84 7.69 7.41
CA ALA A 141 2.17 7.49 6.87
C ALA A 141 3.19 7.07 7.95
N ARG A 142 3.11 7.64 9.15
CA ARG A 142 3.96 7.23 10.29
C ARG A 142 3.71 5.78 10.69
N LYS A 143 2.44 5.36 10.75
CA LYS A 143 2.09 3.96 11.04
C LYS A 143 2.59 3.01 9.94
N LEU A 144 2.49 3.39 8.67
CA LEU A 144 3.02 2.60 7.56
C LEU A 144 4.55 2.42 7.62
N CYS A 145 5.29 3.39 8.17
CA CYS A 145 6.73 3.25 8.41
C CYS A 145 7.09 2.14 9.40
N THR A 146 6.15 1.66 10.22
CA THR A 146 6.44 0.58 11.19
C THR A 146 6.57 -0.80 10.55
N PHE A 147 6.15 -0.98 9.32
CA PHE A 147 6.38 -2.22 8.56
C PHE A 147 7.84 -2.27 8.12
N SER A 148 8.56 -3.29 8.58
CA SER A 148 9.97 -3.48 8.25
C SER A 148 10.18 -4.07 6.87
N GLU A 149 9.28 -4.94 6.42
CA GLU A 149 9.35 -5.56 5.11
C GLU A 149 8.82 -4.62 4.04
N GLU A 150 9.60 -4.42 2.97
CA GLU A 150 9.26 -3.47 1.91
C GLU A 150 8.00 -3.89 1.14
N VAL A 151 7.91 -5.17 0.78
CA VAL A 151 6.77 -5.69 0.01
C VAL A 151 5.48 -5.59 0.82
N GLU A 152 5.53 -5.94 2.11
CA GLU A 152 4.39 -5.80 3.01
C GLU A 152 3.96 -4.33 3.12
N ARG A 153 4.92 -3.43 3.32
CA ARG A 153 4.66 -2.00 3.41
C ARG A 153 4.03 -1.43 2.14
N GLU A 154 4.52 -1.79 0.96
CA GLU A 154 3.94 -1.34 -0.32
C GLU A 154 2.51 -1.85 -0.50
N ASN A 155 2.22 -3.11 -0.17
CA ASN A 155 0.86 -3.65 -0.21
C ASN A 155 -0.10 -2.89 0.73
N TYR A 156 0.37 -2.53 1.93
CA TYR A 156 -0.43 -1.71 2.85
C TYR A 156 -0.59 -0.27 2.37
N ILE A 157 0.43 0.34 1.73
CA ILE A 157 0.32 1.67 1.11
C ILE A 157 -0.78 1.66 0.04
N GLU A 158 -0.79 0.67 -0.84
CA GLU A 158 -1.80 0.54 -1.89
C GLU A 158 -3.21 0.38 -1.30
N ALA A 159 -3.40 -0.56 -0.39
CA ALA A 159 -4.69 -0.82 0.24
C ALA A 159 -5.23 0.39 1.02
N VAL A 160 -4.35 1.13 1.72
CA VAL A 160 -4.70 2.36 2.44
C VAL A 160 -5.04 3.50 1.47
N ALA A 161 -4.26 3.66 0.40
CA ALA A 161 -4.51 4.67 -0.62
C ALA A 161 -5.90 4.51 -1.23
N GLN A 162 -6.30 3.28 -1.55
CA GLN A 162 -7.65 2.96 -2.03
C GLN A 162 -8.73 3.26 -0.97
N LYS A 163 -8.57 2.73 0.25
CA LYS A 163 -9.59 2.82 1.31
C LYS A 163 -9.88 4.26 1.74
N TYR A 164 -8.85 5.10 1.82
CA TYR A 164 -8.97 6.49 2.31
C TYR A 164 -8.94 7.54 1.19
N HIS A 165 -8.99 7.10 -0.07
CA HIS A 165 -8.96 7.98 -1.26
C HIS A 165 -7.76 8.95 -1.25
N ILE A 166 -6.57 8.43 -0.92
CA ILE A 166 -5.30 9.16 -0.97
C ILE A 166 -4.58 8.79 -2.27
N GLY A 167 -4.03 9.75 -2.97
CA GLY A 167 -3.20 9.43 -4.14
C GLY A 167 -2.03 8.52 -3.74
N PHE A 168 -1.90 7.36 -4.40
CA PHE A 168 -0.91 6.33 -4.08
C PHE A 168 0.52 6.91 -4.01
N GLU A 169 0.95 7.63 -5.05
CA GLU A 169 2.29 8.23 -5.10
C GLU A 169 2.51 9.29 -4.01
N ASN A 170 1.46 10.02 -3.64
CA ASN A 170 1.55 11.01 -2.56
C ASN A 170 1.75 10.32 -1.21
N LEU A 171 1.01 9.25 -0.93
CA LEU A 171 1.15 8.48 0.29
C LEU A 171 2.52 7.80 0.35
N ARG A 172 2.94 7.15 -0.73
CA ARG A 172 4.25 6.49 -0.85
C ARG A 172 5.41 7.46 -0.59
N ARG A 173 5.35 8.65 -1.20
CA ARG A 173 6.36 9.70 -0.98
C ARG A 173 6.38 10.18 0.48
N LEU A 174 5.20 10.34 1.08
CA LEU A 174 5.08 10.76 2.49
C LEU A 174 5.67 9.70 3.43
N VAL A 175 5.39 8.42 3.22
CA VAL A 175 5.98 7.30 3.95
C VAL A 175 7.50 7.31 3.80
N GLY A 176 8.02 7.46 2.57
CA GLY A 176 9.46 7.54 2.31
C GLY A 176 10.15 8.70 3.06
N THR A 177 9.48 9.85 3.16
CA THR A 177 9.99 11.01 3.92
C THR A 177 10.11 10.70 5.41
N TYR A 178 9.09 10.09 6.02
CA TYR A 178 9.12 9.72 7.43
C TYR A 178 10.12 8.58 7.72
N ALA A 179 10.20 7.57 6.85
CA ALA A 179 11.16 6.48 6.97
C ALA A 179 12.61 7.01 6.98
N ALA A 180 12.92 8.00 6.15
CA ALA A 180 14.22 8.65 6.10
C ALA A 180 14.53 9.44 7.40
N GLN A 181 13.52 10.09 7.99
CA GLN A 181 13.68 10.88 9.23
C GLN A 181 13.86 10.00 10.48
N THR A 182 13.25 8.82 10.50
CA THR A 182 13.25 7.93 11.68
C THR A 182 14.40 6.94 11.67
N GLY A 183 15.28 6.96 10.67
CA GLY A 183 16.38 5.99 10.54
C GLY A 183 15.90 4.55 10.26
N LEU A 184 14.59 4.35 10.04
CA LEU A 184 13.98 3.07 9.65
C LEU A 184 14.13 2.80 8.15
N ALA A 185 14.56 3.79 7.38
CA ALA A 185 15.03 3.54 6.02
C ALA A 185 16.30 2.69 6.13
N GLN A 186 16.18 1.37 5.96
CA GLN A 186 17.32 0.62 5.45
C GLN A 186 17.78 1.39 4.22
N PRO A 187 19.10 1.57 4.03
CA PRO A 187 19.57 2.12 2.78
C PRO A 187 19.01 1.20 1.69
N VAL A 188 17.95 1.65 1.03
CA VAL A 188 17.56 1.06 -0.23
C VAL A 188 18.85 1.14 -1.03
N ILE A 189 19.48 -0.01 -1.29
CA ILE A 189 20.44 -0.16 -2.35
C ILE A 189 19.59 0.07 -3.61
N ARG A 190 19.28 1.34 -3.85
CA ARG A 190 18.87 1.76 -5.17
C ARG A 190 20.06 1.36 -6.03
N PRO A 191 19.88 0.56 -7.08
CA PRO A 191 20.89 0.55 -8.11
C PRO A 191 21.15 2.04 -8.35
N LYS A 192 22.40 2.47 -8.28
CA LYS A 192 22.81 3.86 -8.45
C LYS A 192 22.27 4.35 -9.78
N SER A 193 21.02 4.74 -9.80
CA SER A 193 20.51 5.71 -10.77
C SER A 193 21.17 7.01 -10.33
N GLY A 194 22.06 7.48 -11.19
CA GLY A 194 22.91 8.60 -10.88
C GLY A 194 22.14 9.73 -10.24
N VAL A 195 22.83 10.38 -9.27
CA VAL A 195 22.62 11.72 -8.76
C VAL A 195 21.23 12.26 -9.07
N GLN A 196 20.35 12.33 -8.05
CA GLN A 196 19.17 13.20 -8.12
C GLN A 196 19.68 14.64 -8.28
N LYS A 197 20.00 15.00 -9.53
CA LYS A 197 19.95 16.39 -9.95
C LYS A 197 18.52 16.85 -9.70
N LYS A 198 18.36 18.00 -9.05
CA LYS A 198 17.10 18.76 -9.05
C LYS A 198 16.55 18.69 -10.48
N ASN A 199 15.33 18.11 -10.63
CA ASN A 199 14.65 18.13 -11.92
C ASN A 199 14.52 19.60 -12.30
N THR A 200 15.40 20.06 -13.17
CA THR A 200 15.27 21.35 -13.78
C THR A 200 14.11 21.27 -14.77
N ALA A 201 13.43 22.39 -15.02
CA ALA A 201 12.36 22.45 -16.02
C ALA A 201 12.80 21.83 -17.37
N ALA A 202 14.07 21.93 -17.70
CA ALA A 202 14.69 21.34 -18.89
C ALA A 202 14.65 19.79 -18.91
N GLU A 203 14.83 19.10 -17.77
CA GLU A 203 14.70 17.63 -17.72
C GLU A 203 13.24 17.17 -17.84
N GLY A 204 12.29 17.94 -17.30
CA GLY A 204 10.86 17.69 -17.48
C GLY A 204 10.44 17.78 -18.94
N ILE A 205 10.96 18.78 -19.68
CA ILE A 205 10.71 18.96 -21.11
C ILE A 205 11.29 17.76 -21.90
N LYS A 206 12.53 17.36 -21.65
CA LYS A 206 13.16 16.22 -22.32
C LYS A 206 12.40 14.92 -22.10
N ASN A 207 11.91 14.65 -20.88
CA ASN A 207 11.09 13.48 -20.58
C ASN A 207 9.75 13.48 -21.34
N SER A 208 9.10 14.64 -21.45
CA SER A 208 7.85 14.76 -22.22
C SER A 208 8.09 14.54 -23.72
N GLN A 209 9.17 15.07 -24.27
CA GLN A 209 9.56 14.86 -25.66
C GLN A 209 9.88 13.40 -25.96
N LYS A 210 10.58 12.72 -25.04
CA LYS A 210 10.87 11.30 -25.12
C LYS A 210 9.60 10.45 -25.18
N LEU A 211 8.63 10.71 -24.30
CA LEU A 211 7.33 10.05 -24.30
C LEU A 211 6.58 10.24 -25.61
N LEU A 212 6.60 11.47 -26.15
CA LEU A 212 5.92 11.79 -27.40
C LEU A 212 6.54 11.04 -28.59
N LEU A 213 7.87 10.97 -28.69
CA LEU A 213 8.56 10.22 -29.74
C LEU A 213 8.28 8.72 -29.64
N THR A 214 8.27 8.15 -28.42
CA THR A 214 7.89 6.74 -28.20
C THR A 214 6.46 6.48 -28.68
N TRP A 215 5.50 7.32 -28.33
CA TRP A 215 4.11 7.18 -28.76
C TRP A 215 3.92 7.26 -30.27
N LEU A 216 4.67 8.15 -30.94
CA LEU A 216 4.58 8.29 -32.39
C LEU A 216 5.10 7.05 -33.14
N VAL A 217 6.07 6.34 -32.56
CA VAL A 217 6.56 5.06 -33.09
C VAL A 217 5.57 3.93 -32.83
N GLU A 218 5.00 3.85 -31.62
CA GLU A 218 4.05 2.79 -31.25
C GLU A 218 2.67 3.00 -31.88
N GLN A 219 2.25 4.25 -32.09
CA GLN A 219 0.95 4.63 -32.63
C GLN A 219 1.06 5.67 -33.76
N PRO A 220 1.53 5.28 -34.94
CA PRO A 220 1.77 6.19 -36.06
C PRO A 220 0.55 7.03 -36.47
N GLN A 221 -0.65 6.50 -36.24
CA GLN A 221 -1.91 7.19 -36.56
C GLN A 221 -2.08 8.51 -35.79
N LEU A 222 -1.41 8.68 -34.66
CA LEU A 222 -1.45 9.93 -33.87
C LEU A 222 -0.71 11.08 -34.56
N TYR A 223 0.23 10.78 -35.48
CA TYR A 223 1.01 11.78 -36.19
C TYR A 223 0.13 12.82 -36.90
N ARG A 224 -0.94 12.39 -37.57
CA ARG A 224 -1.85 13.31 -38.30
C ARG A 224 -2.56 14.32 -37.40
N GLN A 225 -2.69 14.01 -36.12
CA GLN A 225 -3.32 14.91 -35.15
C GLN A 225 -2.27 15.82 -34.52
N ILE A 226 -1.10 15.28 -34.19
CA ILE A 226 -0.02 15.94 -33.47
C ILE A 226 0.73 16.92 -34.36
N SER A 227 1.00 16.58 -35.62
CA SER A 227 1.73 17.42 -36.59
C SER A 227 1.08 18.78 -36.88
N LYS A 228 -0.20 18.94 -36.48
CA LYS A 228 -0.89 20.24 -36.57
C LYS A 228 -0.45 21.25 -35.49
N TYR A 229 0.10 20.77 -34.40
CA TYR A 229 0.44 21.56 -33.23
C TYR A 229 1.91 21.53 -32.85
N ILE A 230 2.66 20.52 -33.31
CA ILE A 230 4.06 20.31 -32.94
C ILE A 230 4.85 20.01 -34.21
N SER A 231 6.00 20.66 -34.33
CA SER A 231 6.99 20.48 -35.38
C SER A 231 8.32 20.00 -34.80
N PRO A 232 9.28 19.50 -35.60
CA PRO A 232 10.60 19.12 -35.10
C PRO A 232 11.35 20.24 -34.38
N LYS A 233 11.09 21.50 -34.72
CA LYS A 233 11.71 22.70 -34.11
C LYS A 233 11.24 22.96 -32.67
N ASP A 234 10.16 22.31 -32.23
CA ASP A 234 9.65 22.42 -30.86
C ASP A 234 10.35 21.45 -29.91
N PHE A 235 11.21 20.57 -30.44
CA PHE A 235 12.06 19.69 -29.66
C PHE A 235 13.38 20.37 -29.25
N THR A 236 13.96 19.84 -28.16
CA THR A 236 15.24 20.35 -27.67
C THR A 236 16.32 20.27 -28.78
N GLU A 237 16.99 21.39 -29.04
CA GLU A 237 18.04 21.46 -30.05
C GLU A 237 19.08 20.34 -29.90
N GLY A 238 19.57 19.84 -31.02
CA GLY A 238 20.55 18.78 -31.10
C GLY A 238 19.93 17.41 -31.38
N LEU A 239 20.17 16.42 -30.55
CA LEU A 239 19.78 15.03 -30.79
C LEU A 239 18.23 14.86 -30.90
N TYR A 240 17.47 15.48 -30.00
CA TYR A 240 16.00 15.36 -29.96
C TYR A 240 15.35 15.97 -31.22
N GLU A 241 15.80 17.15 -31.66
CA GLU A 241 15.30 17.81 -32.86
C GLU A 241 15.59 16.97 -34.10
N LYS A 242 16.83 16.44 -34.23
CA LYS A 242 17.23 15.59 -35.36
C LYS A 242 16.44 14.30 -35.45
N VAL A 243 16.23 13.65 -34.28
CA VAL A 243 15.40 12.43 -34.20
C VAL A 243 13.96 12.73 -34.58
N ALA A 244 13.39 13.84 -34.07
CA ALA A 244 12.03 14.25 -34.39
C ALA A 244 11.89 14.57 -35.89
N ASP A 245 12.82 15.30 -36.47
CA ASP A 245 12.82 15.66 -37.90
C ASP A 245 12.76 14.40 -38.77
N ARG A 246 13.68 13.46 -38.53
CA ARG A 246 13.74 12.21 -39.28
C ARG A 246 12.50 11.32 -39.06
N LEU A 247 12.03 11.21 -37.82
CA LEU A 247 10.83 10.42 -37.49
C LEU A 247 9.57 11.01 -38.18
N PHE A 248 9.44 12.34 -38.21
CA PHE A 248 8.30 13.01 -38.87
C PHE A 248 8.32 12.78 -40.39
N GLU A 249 9.48 12.84 -41.02
CA GLU A 249 9.62 12.49 -42.46
C GLU A 249 9.19 11.04 -42.75
N GLU A 250 9.62 10.08 -41.90
CA GLU A 250 9.27 8.66 -42.05
C GLU A 250 7.77 8.41 -41.79
N LEU A 251 7.18 9.12 -40.85
CA LEU A 251 5.74 9.08 -40.55
C LEU A 251 4.89 9.62 -41.70
N GLU A 252 5.35 10.68 -42.38
CA GLU A 252 4.69 11.21 -43.60
C GLU A 252 4.73 10.22 -44.77
N GLN A 253 5.83 9.50 -44.88
CA GLN A 253 6.04 8.49 -45.92
C GLN A 253 5.35 7.15 -45.56
N GLY A 254 4.90 6.98 -44.31
CA GLY A 254 4.25 5.78 -43.85
C GLY A 254 5.17 4.57 -43.66
N ASN A 255 6.47 4.80 -43.59
CA ASN A 255 7.50 3.75 -43.48
C ASN A 255 8.47 4.08 -42.31
N ILE A 256 8.10 3.66 -41.08
CA ILE A 256 8.89 3.97 -39.91
C ILE A 256 9.96 2.91 -39.68
N ASN A 257 11.22 3.37 -39.58
CA ASN A 257 12.35 2.50 -39.28
C ASN A 257 13.23 3.11 -38.16
N PRO A 258 12.92 2.84 -36.88
CA PRO A 258 13.72 3.36 -35.76
C PRO A 258 15.22 3.01 -35.85
N ALA A 259 15.58 1.87 -36.43
CA ALA A 259 16.97 1.48 -36.60
C ALA A 259 17.73 2.41 -37.55
N SER A 260 17.06 2.92 -38.58
CA SER A 260 17.69 3.89 -39.54
C SER A 260 17.93 5.23 -38.82
N ILE A 261 17.00 5.64 -37.94
CA ILE A 261 17.13 6.88 -37.19
C ILE A 261 18.29 6.80 -36.17
N ILE A 262 18.46 5.65 -35.49
CA ILE A 262 19.56 5.43 -34.56
C ILE A 262 20.91 5.43 -35.30
N SER A 263 20.98 4.77 -36.47
CA SER A 263 22.23 4.64 -37.23
C SER A 263 22.73 5.92 -37.91
N MET A 264 21.92 7.00 -37.91
CA MET A 264 22.37 8.29 -38.46
C MET A 264 23.37 9.04 -37.56
N PHE A 265 23.51 8.62 -36.30
CA PHE A 265 24.48 9.19 -35.37
C PHE A 265 25.81 8.43 -35.44
N GLU A 266 26.92 9.15 -35.43
CA GLU A 266 28.26 8.57 -35.52
C GLU A 266 28.79 8.16 -34.14
N GLU A 267 28.43 8.88 -33.08
CA GLU A 267 28.90 8.64 -31.73
C GLU A 267 28.04 7.57 -31.02
N GLU A 268 28.68 6.62 -30.34
CA GLU A 268 28.03 5.51 -29.65
C GLU A 268 27.11 6.00 -28.52
N GLU A 269 27.44 7.13 -27.90
CA GLU A 269 26.65 7.76 -26.84
C GLU A 269 25.34 8.33 -27.39
N ASP A 270 25.39 9.02 -28.52
CA ASP A 270 24.24 9.56 -29.25
C ASP A 270 23.32 8.44 -29.75
N GLN A 271 23.90 7.36 -30.28
CA GLN A 271 23.11 6.17 -30.69
C GLN A 271 22.38 5.55 -29.52
N ARG A 272 23.00 5.43 -28.33
CA ARG A 272 22.34 4.92 -27.10
C ARG A 272 21.24 5.85 -26.64
N GLU A 273 21.46 7.16 -26.67
CA GLU A 273 20.44 8.14 -26.29
C GLU A 273 19.27 8.10 -27.28
N ALA A 274 19.52 8.10 -28.59
CA ALA A 274 18.49 7.97 -29.63
C ALA A 274 17.68 6.65 -29.47
N ALA A 275 18.35 5.52 -29.23
CA ALA A 275 17.68 4.25 -28.98
C ALA A 275 16.76 4.31 -27.74
N SER A 276 17.16 5.05 -26.70
CA SER A 276 16.37 5.23 -25.49
C SER A 276 15.07 6.03 -25.71
N LEU A 277 14.99 6.83 -26.78
CA LEU A 277 13.80 7.61 -27.14
C LEU A 277 12.67 6.74 -27.72
N PHE A 278 12.98 5.52 -28.16
CA PHE A 278 12.01 4.60 -28.78
C PHE A 278 11.60 3.44 -27.86
N HIS A 279 12.18 3.32 -26.67
CA HIS A 279 11.96 2.21 -25.73
C HIS A 279 11.61 2.68 -24.31
N THR A 280 10.91 3.78 -24.16
CA THR A 280 10.44 4.23 -22.85
C THR A 280 9.21 3.41 -22.46
N LYS A 281 9.25 2.69 -21.33
CA LYS A 281 8.05 2.05 -20.77
C LYS A 281 7.01 3.13 -20.42
N LEU A 282 5.87 3.05 -21.07
CA LEU A 282 4.67 3.85 -20.81
C LEU A 282 4.02 3.39 -19.50
#